data_08431d9aa087e6206d86ca33164b27a6
#
_entry.id   08431d9aa087e6206d86ca33164b27a6
#
_cell.length_a   1.000
_cell.length_b   1.000
_cell.length_c   1.000
_cell.angle_alpha   90.00
_cell.angle_beta   90.00
_cell.angle_gamma   90.00
#
_symmetry.space_group_name_H-M   'P 1'
#
loop_
_entity.id
_entity.type
_entity.pdbx_description
1 polymer ?
#
loop_
_entity_poly.entity_id
_entity_poly.type
_entity_poly.pdbx_seq_one_letter_code
_entity_poly.pdbx_strand_id
1 'polypeptide(L)'
;GIDVADIATGSGHAINVMARAFPNSRFVGYDISTEGIERGRAEAQGWALTNATFEVRDVATLADTARFDFMTTFDAVHDQAQPHAVVQRIHDALKPGAYWLCVDIGASSNVGENLNNPMAPMLYATSCMHCMSVSLAHGGPGLGAMWGVQVARAMFTEAGFVEIKTHRLPSDPVNNYYVCRKA
;
A
#
# COMPACT_ATOMS: atom_id res chain seq x y z
N GLY A 1 -20.82 9.04 3.60
CA GLY A 1 -19.76 8.30 2.91
C GLY A 1 -18.54 9.16 2.64
N ILE A 2 -17.43 8.52 2.36
CA ILE A 2 -16.14 9.14 2.05
C ILE A 2 -15.59 8.59 0.74
N ASP A 3 -14.59 9.29 0.16
CA ASP A 3 -13.84 8.83 -1.00
C ASP A 3 -12.59 8.08 -0.54
N VAL A 4 -12.44 6.84 -1.00
CA VAL A 4 -11.34 5.94 -0.61
C VAL A 4 -10.61 5.44 -1.85
N ALA A 5 -9.27 5.42 -1.80
CA ALA A 5 -8.46 4.77 -2.83
C ALA A 5 -7.56 3.69 -2.22
N ASP A 6 -7.40 2.58 -2.93
CA ASP A 6 -6.40 1.55 -2.65
C ASP A 6 -5.35 1.55 -3.75
N ILE A 7 -4.11 1.72 -3.36
CA ILE A 7 -2.97 1.92 -4.25
C ILE A 7 -2.20 0.61 -4.41
N ALA A 8 -1.94 0.22 -5.66
CA ALA A 8 -1.44 -1.10 -6.04
C ALA A 8 -2.34 -2.21 -5.50
N THR A 9 -3.64 -2.09 -5.85
CA THR A 9 -4.73 -2.89 -5.27
C THR A 9 -4.68 -4.38 -5.68
N GLY A 10 -3.82 -4.76 -6.61
CA GLY A 10 -3.72 -6.12 -7.13
C GLY A 10 -5.06 -6.59 -7.72
N SER A 11 -5.59 -7.67 -7.16
CA SER A 11 -6.91 -8.21 -7.57
C SER A 11 -8.12 -7.50 -6.93
N GLY A 12 -7.90 -6.44 -6.18
CA GLY A 12 -8.96 -5.57 -5.67
C GLY A 12 -9.84 -6.13 -4.55
N HIS A 13 -9.46 -7.27 -3.96
CA HIS A 13 -10.27 -7.92 -2.92
C HIS A 13 -10.49 -7.02 -1.71
N ALA A 14 -9.45 -6.31 -1.24
CA ALA A 14 -9.54 -5.40 -0.10
C ALA A 14 -10.58 -4.28 -0.36
N ILE A 15 -10.55 -3.68 -1.55
CA ILE A 15 -11.53 -2.67 -1.97
C ILE A 15 -12.95 -3.23 -1.96
N ASN A 16 -13.17 -4.42 -2.51
CA ASN A 16 -14.49 -5.04 -2.56
C ASN A 16 -15.04 -5.35 -1.16
N VAL A 17 -14.19 -5.83 -0.25
CA VAL A 17 -14.57 -6.06 1.15
C VAL A 17 -14.98 -4.74 1.82
N MET A 18 -14.18 -3.67 1.65
CA MET A 18 -14.49 -2.36 2.21
C MET A 18 -15.75 -1.76 1.58
N ALA A 19 -15.92 -1.84 0.27
CA ALA A 19 -17.09 -1.32 -0.43
C ALA A 19 -18.38 -1.99 0.03
N ARG A 20 -18.34 -3.30 0.25
CA ARG A 20 -19.48 -4.06 0.79
C ARG A 20 -19.82 -3.65 2.22
N ALA A 21 -18.80 -3.40 3.04
CA ALA A 21 -18.97 -3.00 4.44
C ALA A 21 -19.46 -1.55 4.60
N PHE A 22 -19.11 -0.67 3.65
CA PHE A 22 -19.41 0.77 3.72
C PHE A 22 -20.14 1.26 2.45
N PRO A 23 -21.41 0.91 2.27
CA PRO A 23 -22.14 1.12 1.01
C PRO A 23 -22.36 2.61 0.67
N ASN A 24 -22.23 3.51 1.64
CA ASN A 24 -22.36 4.94 1.42
C ASN A 24 -21.06 5.63 0.98
N SER A 25 -19.93 4.92 0.99
CA SER A 25 -18.62 5.42 0.58
C SER A 25 -18.31 4.99 -0.86
N ARG A 26 -17.42 5.72 -1.53
CA ARG A 26 -16.96 5.42 -2.89
C ARG A 26 -15.52 4.90 -2.83
N PHE A 27 -15.26 3.84 -3.57
CA PHE A 27 -13.97 3.16 -3.57
C PHE A 27 -13.40 3.09 -4.98
N VAL A 28 -12.09 3.31 -5.09
CA VAL A 28 -11.34 3.09 -6.33
C VAL A 28 -10.05 2.33 -6.03
N GLY A 29 -9.79 1.27 -6.80
CA GLY A 29 -8.54 0.53 -6.79
C GLY A 29 -7.70 0.88 -8.01
N TYR A 30 -6.41 1.17 -7.82
CA TYR A 30 -5.45 1.43 -8.87
C TYR A 30 -4.38 0.34 -8.90
N ASP A 31 -4.08 -0.19 -10.07
CA ASP A 31 -2.99 -1.13 -10.29
C ASP A 31 -2.50 -1.06 -11.73
N ILE A 32 -1.25 -1.44 -11.98
CA ILE A 32 -0.70 -1.58 -13.33
C ILE A 32 -1.13 -2.88 -14.02
N SER A 33 -1.55 -3.88 -13.24
CA SER A 33 -1.95 -5.19 -13.75
C SER A 33 -3.37 -5.15 -14.31
N THR A 34 -3.49 -5.22 -15.63
CA THR A 34 -4.80 -5.35 -16.29
C THR A 34 -5.56 -6.58 -15.80
N GLU A 35 -4.86 -7.73 -15.63
CA GLU A 35 -5.46 -8.96 -15.13
C GLU A 35 -5.97 -8.81 -13.70
N GLY A 36 -5.20 -8.17 -12.81
CA GLY A 36 -5.61 -7.87 -11.45
C GLY A 36 -6.89 -7.03 -11.41
N ILE A 37 -6.89 -5.93 -12.17
CA ILE A 37 -8.05 -5.02 -12.28
C ILE A 37 -9.31 -5.74 -12.82
N GLU A 38 -9.16 -6.60 -13.81
CA GLU A 38 -10.28 -7.39 -14.36
C GLU A 38 -10.86 -8.36 -13.32
N ARG A 39 -10.00 -9.00 -12.52
CA ARG A 39 -10.44 -9.85 -11.40
C ARG A 39 -11.21 -9.05 -10.35
N GLY A 40 -10.72 -7.86 -9.96
CA GLY A 40 -11.39 -6.96 -9.02
C GLY A 40 -12.77 -6.54 -9.49
N ARG A 41 -12.89 -6.18 -10.78
CA ARG A 41 -14.17 -5.84 -11.43
C ARG A 41 -15.14 -7.02 -11.44
N ALA A 42 -14.65 -8.22 -11.77
CA ALA A 42 -15.47 -9.43 -11.80
C ALA A 42 -16.01 -9.79 -10.40
N GLU A 43 -15.18 -9.67 -9.36
CA GLU A 43 -15.61 -9.89 -7.99
C GLU A 43 -16.64 -8.84 -7.54
N ALA A 44 -16.40 -7.55 -7.83
CA ALA A 44 -17.35 -6.47 -7.55
C ALA A 44 -18.71 -6.73 -8.20
N GLN A 45 -18.70 -7.15 -9.46
CA GLN A 45 -19.94 -7.52 -10.18
C GLN A 45 -20.62 -8.73 -9.54
N GLY A 46 -19.86 -9.77 -9.18
CA GLY A 46 -20.40 -10.96 -8.50
C GLY A 46 -21.03 -10.65 -7.15
N TRP A 47 -20.57 -9.61 -6.46
CA TRP A 47 -21.14 -9.13 -5.20
C TRP A 47 -22.17 -8.01 -5.38
N ALA A 48 -22.53 -7.66 -6.61
CA ALA A 48 -23.44 -6.56 -6.96
C ALA A 48 -23.05 -5.22 -6.32
N LEU A 49 -21.74 -4.93 -6.19
CA LEU A 49 -21.25 -3.66 -5.68
C LEU A 49 -21.39 -2.57 -6.73
N THR A 50 -21.92 -1.42 -6.31
CA THR A 50 -22.11 -0.24 -7.18
C THR A 50 -21.19 0.91 -6.80
N ASN A 51 -20.44 0.76 -5.72
CA ASN A 51 -19.58 1.79 -5.12
C ASN A 51 -18.08 1.43 -5.16
N ALA A 52 -17.69 0.38 -5.89
CA ALA A 52 -16.31 0.00 -6.15
C ALA A 52 -15.99 0.17 -7.65
N THR A 53 -14.88 0.84 -7.96
CA THR A 53 -14.36 1.03 -9.31
C THR A 53 -12.89 0.64 -9.37
N PHE A 54 -12.38 0.31 -10.57
CA PHE A 54 -11.01 -0.17 -10.75
C PHE A 54 -10.42 0.43 -12.01
N GLU A 55 -9.19 0.95 -11.91
CA GLU A 55 -8.49 1.57 -13.03
C GLU A 55 -7.09 0.95 -13.19
N VAL A 56 -6.74 0.59 -14.43
CA VAL A 56 -5.36 0.25 -14.79
C VAL A 56 -4.56 1.55 -14.83
N ARG A 57 -3.66 1.73 -13.87
CA ARG A 57 -2.87 2.96 -13.73
C ARG A 57 -1.56 2.73 -13.01
N ASP A 58 -0.49 3.31 -13.53
CA ASP A 58 0.76 3.47 -12.78
C ASP A 58 0.57 4.54 -11.71
N VAL A 59 0.60 4.11 -10.44
CA VAL A 59 0.34 4.98 -9.29
C VAL A 59 1.46 6.00 -9.04
N ALA A 60 2.67 5.78 -9.56
CA ALA A 60 3.74 6.78 -9.55
C ALA A 60 3.38 8.02 -10.40
N THR A 61 2.41 7.89 -11.32
CA THR A 61 1.92 8.96 -12.19
C THR A 61 0.56 9.53 -11.77
N LEU A 62 0.04 9.15 -10.61
CA LEU A 62 -1.24 9.62 -10.11
C LEU A 62 -1.22 11.16 -9.98
N ALA A 63 -2.19 11.82 -10.60
CA ALA A 63 -2.26 13.28 -10.67
C ALA A 63 -3.37 13.87 -9.78
N ASP A 64 -4.06 13.03 -9.02
CA ASP A 64 -5.11 13.48 -8.11
C ASP A 64 -4.53 14.36 -7.00
N THR A 65 -5.25 15.42 -6.64
CA THR A 65 -4.87 16.34 -5.58
C THR A 65 -6.06 16.56 -4.64
N ALA A 66 -5.84 16.37 -3.34
CA ALA A 66 -6.84 16.58 -2.29
C ALA A 66 -8.23 15.96 -2.60
N ARG A 67 -8.21 14.74 -3.14
CA ARG A 67 -9.41 14.01 -3.59
C ARG A 67 -9.95 13.05 -2.54
N PHE A 68 -9.05 12.31 -1.85
CA PHE A 68 -9.43 11.18 -1.03
C PHE A 68 -9.46 11.55 0.46
N ASP A 69 -10.45 11.01 1.16
CA ASP A 69 -10.58 11.11 2.62
C ASP A 69 -9.76 10.02 3.34
N PHE A 70 -9.49 8.91 2.64
CA PHE A 70 -8.72 7.80 3.15
C PHE A 70 -8.05 7.06 2.00
N MET A 71 -6.80 6.62 2.21
CA MET A 71 -6.10 5.77 1.23
C MET A 71 -5.48 4.57 1.93
N THR A 72 -5.32 3.48 1.18
CA THR A 72 -4.72 2.23 1.66
C THR A 72 -3.63 1.72 0.71
N THR A 73 -2.67 0.99 1.26
CA THR A 73 -1.74 0.12 0.55
C THR A 73 -1.54 -1.15 1.38
N PHE A 74 -1.50 -2.31 0.74
CA PHE A 74 -1.28 -3.60 1.38
C PHE A 74 -0.14 -4.33 0.70
N ASP A 75 1.00 -4.47 1.40
CA ASP A 75 2.21 -5.17 0.94
C ASP A 75 2.67 -4.73 -0.46
N ALA A 76 2.67 -3.42 -0.75
CA ALA A 76 2.83 -2.93 -2.10
C ALA A 76 3.92 -1.84 -2.27
N VAL A 77 4.28 -1.11 -1.21
CA VAL A 77 5.23 0.01 -1.34
C VAL A 77 6.65 -0.49 -1.57
N HIS A 78 7.02 -1.57 -0.95
CA HIS A 78 8.38 -2.11 -0.94
C HIS A 78 8.83 -2.75 -2.28
N ASP A 79 7.90 -3.06 -3.18
CA ASP A 79 8.20 -3.64 -4.49
C ASP A 79 8.06 -2.65 -5.65
N GLN A 80 7.65 -1.41 -5.36
CA GLN A 80 7.52 -0.37 -6.37
C GLN A 80 8.86 -0.02 -7.04
N ALA A 81 8.79 0.30 -8.33
CA ALA A 81 9.95 0.84 -9.05
C ALA A 81 10.27 2.28 -8.61
N GLN A 82 9.27 3.05 -8.21
CA GLN A 82 9.43 4.45 -7.78
C GLN A 82 8.72 4.68 -6.43
N PRO A 83 9.16 4.03 -5.33
CA PRO A 83 8.42 4.05 -4.06
C PRO A 83 8.28 5.47 -3.48
N HIS A 84 9.33 6.32 -3.56
CA HIS A 84 9.24 7.72 -3.13
C HIS A 84 8.18 8.50 -3.90
N ALA A 85 8.13 8.32 -5.24
CA ALA A 85 7.11 8.97 -6.06
C ALA A 85 5.71 8.48 -5.68
N VAL A 86 5.50 7.18 -5.49
CA VAL A 86 4.21 6.61 -5.07
C VAL A 86 3.76 7.20 -3.74
N VAL A 87 4.63 7.22 -2.74
CA VAL A 87 4.29 7.78 -1.41
C VAL A 87 3.99 9.29 -1.50
N GLN A 88 4.73 10.03 -2.33
CA GLN A 88 4.44 11.45 -2.58
C GLN A 88 3.06 11.62 -3.25
N ARG A 89 2.71 10.79 -4.25
CA ARG A 89 1.39 10.85 -4.90
C ARG A 89 0.25 10.51 -3.95
N ILE A 90 0.44 9.54 -3.04
CA ILE A 90 -0.53 9.26 -1.98
C ILE A 90 -0.74 10.50 -1.11
N HIS A 91 0.35 11.14 -0.67
CA HIS A 91 0.26 12.37 0.12
C HIS A 91 -0.48 13.47 -0.65
N ASP A 92 -0.14 13.73 -1.91
CA ASP A 92 -0.76 14.78 -2.72
C ASP A 92 -2.27 14.53 -2.92
N ALA A 93 -2.66 13.27 -3.17
CA ALA A 93 -4.04 12.87 -3.43
C ALA A 93 -4.95 12.88 -2.20
N LEU A 94 -4.39 12.81 -1.00
CA LEU A 94 -5.16 12.93 0.24
C LEU A 94 -5.62 14.37 0.48
N LYS A 95 -6.82 14.53 1.04
CA LYS A 95 -7.31 15.82 1.56
C LYS A 95 -6.49 16.23 2.78
N PRO A 96 -6.41 17.54 3.11
CA PRO A 96 -5.85 17.99 4.39
C PRO A 96 -6.52 17.29 5.57
N GLY A 97 -5.73 16.84 6.54
CA GLY A 97 -6.19 16.11 7.72
C GLY A 97 -6.56 14.64 7.48
N ALA A 98 -6.58 14.17 6.23
CA ALA A 98 -6.91 12.79 5.86
C ALA A 98 -5.80 11.80 6.20
N TYR A 99 -6.12 10.51 6.12
CA TYR A 99 -5.23 9.42 6.55
C TYR A 99 -4.89 8.44 5.44
N TRP A 100 -3.67 7.95 5.48
CA TRP A 100 -3.21 6.79 4.75
C TRP A 100 -2.90 5.64 5.71
N LEU A 101 -3.44 4.46 5.43
CA LEU A 101 -3.07 3.21 6.07
C LEU A 101 -2.13 2.46 5.13
N CYS A 102 -0.87 2.33 5.53
CA CYS A 102 0.09 1.45 4.88
C CYS A 102 0.26 0.19 5.74
N VAL A 103 -0.07 -0.96 5.19
CA VAL A 103 0.23 -2.26 5.79
C VAL A 103 1.40 -2.84 5.04
N ASP A 104 2.47 -3.18 5.75
CA ASP A 104 3.68 -3.71 5.14
C ASP A 104 4.51 -4.52 6.15
N ILE A 105 5.44 -5.32 5.66
CA ILE A 105 6.21 -6.27 6.49
C ILE A 105 6.88 -5.59 7.69
N GLY A 106 6.66 -6.15 8.86
CA GLY A 106 7.15 -5.65 10.14
C GLY A 106 8.57 -6.11 10.45
N ALA A 107 9.56 -5.48 9.81
CA ALA A 107 10.97 -5.75 10.01
C ALA A 107 11.76 -4.51 10.42
N SER A 108 12.99 -4.67 10.89
CA SER A 108 13.97 -3.59 10.96
C SER A 108 14.72 -3.45 9.64
N SER A 109 15.10 -2.22 9.29
CA SER A 109 15.98 -1.94 8.15
C SER A 109 17.43 -2.44 8.41
N ASN A 110 17.77 -2.77 9.66
CA ASN A 110 19.07 -3.29 10.07
C ASN A 110 18.99 -4.82 10.18
N VAL A 111 19.74 -5.53 9.33
CA VAL A 111 19.73 -7.00 9.28
C VAL A 111 19.99 -7.63 10.66
N GLY A 112 20.93 -7.08 11.43
CA GLY A 112 21.29 -7.58 12.77
C GLY A 112 20.13 -7.54 13.77
N GLU A 113 19.19 -6.62 13.62
CA GLU A 113 18.02 -6.50 14.50
C GLU A 113 16.93 -7.53 14.17
N ASN A 114 17.01 -8.17 13.01
CA ASN A 114 16.07 -9.21 12.56
C ASN A 114 16.52 -10.64 12.94
N LEU A 115 17.68 -10.83 13.57
CA LEU A 115 18.23 -12.15 13.90
C LEU A 115 17.31 -12.99 14.79
N ASN A 116 16.54 -12.35 15.67
CA ASN A 116 15.60 -13.01 16.56
C ASN A 116 14.18 -13.18 15.97
N ASN A 117 13.96 -12.72 14.74
CA ASN A 117 12.70 -12.93 14.03
C ASN A 117 12.71 -14.30 13.35
N PRO A 118 11.90 -15.29 13.81
CA PRO A 118 11.93 -16.64 13.24
C PRO A 118 11.48 -16.67 11.76
N MET A 119 10.75 -15.66 11.29
CA MET A 119 10.29 -15.54 9.91
C MET A 119 11.34 -14.88 9.00
N ALA A 120 12.38 -14.23 9.56
CA ALA A 120 13.34 -13.44 8.78
C ALA A 120 14.01 -14.25 7.64
N PRO A 121 14.47 -15.49 7.81
CA PRO A 121 15.08 -16.23 6.70
C PRO A 121 14.13 -16.41 5.50
N MET A 122 12.86 -16.74 5.78
CA MET A 122 11.83 -16.90 4.75
C MET A 122 11.52 -15.54 4.08
N LEU A 123 11.34 -14.49 4.88
CA LEU A 123 11.02 -13.16 4.37
C LEU A 123 12.15 -12.58 3.50
N TYR A 124 13.41 -12.75 3.88
CA TYR A 124 14.56 -12.35 3.05
C TYR A 124 14.62 -13.17 1.77
N ALA A 125 14.40 -14.49 1.82
CA ALA A 125 14.38 -15.34 0.63
C ALA A 125 13.26 -14.92 -0.34
N THR A 126 12.04 -14.72 0.17
CA THR A 126 10.90 -14.24 -0.63
C THR A 126 11.19 -12.86 -1.22
N SER A 127 11.75 -11.95 -0.42
CA SER A 127 12.16 -10.62 -0.88
C SER A 127 13.12 -10.68 -2.07
N CYS A 128 14.16 -11.51 -2.00
CA CYS A 128 15.13 -11.68 -3.09
C CYS A 128 14.51 -12.30 -4.35
N MET A 129 13.59 -13.26 -4.19
CA MET A 129 13.00 -14.00 -5.30
C MET A 129 11.83 -13.26 -5.97
N HIS A 130 11.19 -12.32 -5.29
CA HIS A 130 10.00 -11.63 -5.78
C HIS A 130 10.11 -10.11 -5.64
N CYS A 131 9.98 -9.55 -4.45
CA CYS A 131 9.81 -8.11 -4.24
C CYS A 131 10.99 -7.27 -4.78
N MET A 132 12.23 -7.65 -4.43
CA MET A 132 13.42 -6.97 -4.94
C MET A 132 13.57 -7.14 -6.45
N SER A 133 13.37 -8.36 -6.96
CA SER A 133 13.53 -8.64 -8.39
C SER A 133 12.50 -7.90 -9.23
N VAL A 134 11.27 -7.73 -8.76
CA VAL A 134 10.24 -6.93 -9.45
C VAL A 134 10.66 -5.46 -9.51
N SER A 135 11.01 -4.86 -8.39
CA SER A 135 11.47 -3.47 -8.35
C SER A 135 12.69 -3.23 -9.25
N LEU A 136 13.73 -4.07 -9.12
CA LEU A 136 14.98 -3.95 -9.89
C LEU A 136 14.76 -4.15 -11.39
N ALA A 137 13.86 -5.07 -11.81
CA ALA A 137 13.54 -5.29 -13.22
C ALA A 137 12.94 -4.05 -13.89
N HIS A 138 12.31 -3.18 -13.12
CA HIS A 138 11.75 -1.90 -13.56
C HIS A 138 12.62 -0.69 -13.22
N GLY A 139 13.91 -0.90 -12.89
CA GLY A 139 14.87 0.17 -12.58
C GLY A 139 14.68 0.81 -11.21
N GLY A 140 13.95 0.16 -10.32
CA GLY A 140 13.71 0.64 -8.95
C GLY A 140 14.86 0.34 -7.99
N PRO A 141 14.76 0.82 -6.73
CA PRO A 141 15.82 0.70 -5.73
C PRO A 141 15.96 -0.72 -5.14
N GLY A 142 14.97 -1.62 -5.39
CA GLY A 142 14.97 -2.96 -4.82
C GLY A 142 14.86 -2.97 -3.30
N LEU A 143 13.96 -2.21 -2.72
CA LEU A 143 13.76 -2.14 -1.26
C LEU A 143 13.47 -3.54 -0.69
N GLY A 144 12.52 -4.25 -1.31
CA GLY A 144 12.15 -5.61 -0.92
C GLY A 144 11.35 -5.67 0.38
N ALA A 145 10.77 -6.83 0.66
CA ALA A 145 9.88 -7.04 1.80
C ALA A 145 10.50 -6.69 3.17
N MET A 146 11.83 -6.75 3.27
CA MET A 146 12.57 -6.46 4.51
C MET A 146 13.14 -5.03 4.56
N TRP A 147 12.54 -4.06 3.82
CA TRP A 147 12.97 -2.65 3.81
C TRP A 147 12.94 -1.97 5.19
N GLY A 148 12.05 -2.41 6.07
CA GLY A 148 12.04 -2.13 7.49
C GLY A 148 11.46 -0.78 7.90
N VAL A 149 11.13 -0.71 9.19
CA VAL A 149 10.41 0.42 9.80
C VAL A 149 11.16 1.76 9.69
N GLN A 150 12.49 1.74 9.75
CA GLN A 150 13.30 2.97 9.73
C GLN A 150 13.23 3.63 8.34
N VAL A 151 13.44 2.86 7.27
CA VAL A 151 13.33 3.35 5.89
C VAL A 151 11.91 3.78 5.57
N ALA A 152 10.90 2.97 5.95
CA ALA A 152 9.50 3.31 5.74
C ALA A 152 9.13 4.67 6.37
N ARG A 153 9.45 4.86 7.66
CA ARG A 153 9.13 6.12 8.37
C ARG A 153 9.88 7.33 7.81
N ALA A 154 11.14 7.16 7.40
CA ALA A 154 11.91 8.23 6.75
C ALA A 154 11.20 8.67 5.46
N MET A 155 10.85 7.73 4.58
CA MET A 155 10.15 7.99 3.32
C MET A 155 8.79 8.70 3.54
N PHE A 156 8.01 8.26 4.54
CA PHE A 156 6.71 8.88 4.85
C PHE A 156 6.89 10.32 5.39
N THR A 157 7.92 10.55 6.20
CA THR A 157 8.26 11.90 6.70
C THR A 157 8.71 12.82 5.57
N GLU A 158 9.56 12.31 4.66
CA GLU A 158 10.02 13.05 3.48
C GLU A 158 8.87 13.46 2.55
N ALA A 159 7.85 12.61 2.42
CA ALA A 159 6.65 12.92 1.65
C ALA A 159 5.72 13.96 2.31
N GLY A 160 5.96 14.33 3.58
CA GLY A 160 5.22 15.38 4.29
C GLY A 160 4.14 14.90 5.25
N PHE A 161 4.08 13.61 5.58
CA PHE A 161 3.17 13.13 6.62
C PHE A 161 3.61 13.63 8.00
N VAL A 162 2.69 14.26 8.74
CA VAL A 162 2.99 14.96 10.01
C VAL A 162 2.79 14.07 11.25
N GLU A 163 2.03 13.00 11.12
CA GLU A 163 1.80 12.03 12.19
C GLU A 163 1.89 10.63 11.61
N ILE A 164 2.85 9.83 12.10
CA ILE A 164 3.08 8.45 11.64
C ILE A 164 3.04 7.54 12.86
N LYS A 165 1.93 6.84 13.06
CA LYS A 165 1.77 5.83 14.11
C LYS A 165 1.99 4.44 13.52
N THR A 166 2.74 3.60 14.23
CA THR A 166 2.98 2.21 13.85
C THR A 166 2.29 1.29 14.85
N HIS A 167 1.41 0.44 14.35
CA HIS A 167 0.69 -0.54 15.15
C HIS A 167 1.05 -1.96 14.70
N ARG A 168 0.94 -2.91 15.62
CA ARG A 168 1.00 -4.35 15.36
C ARG A 168 -0.28 -4.99 15.86
N LEU A 169 -0.81 -5.94 15.11
CA LEU A 169 -2.01 -6.68 15.50
C LEU A 169 -1.62 -8.09 15.95
N PRO A 170 -2.14 -8.60 17.08
CA PRO A 170 -1.88 -9.97 17.50
C PRO A 170 -2.33 -11.02 16.48
N SER A 171 -3.36 -10.70 15.67
CA SER A 171 -3.86 -11.55 14.59
C SER A 171 -3.02 -11.53 13.32
N ASP A 172 -2.09 -10.57 13.22
CA ASP A 172 -1.16 -10.43 12.08
C ASP A 172 0.24 -10.07 12.61
N PRO A 173 1.03 -11.06 13.01
CA PRO A 173 2.35 -10.84 13.58
C PRO A 173 3.42 -10.48 12.54
N VAL A 174 3.10 -10.57 11.24
CA VAL A 174 4.05 -10.35 10.15
C VAL A 174 4.13 -8.87 9.77
N ASN A 175 3.01 -8.16 9.82
CA ASN A 175 2.92 -6.80 9.29
C ASN A 175 2.94 -5.71 10.37
N ASN A 176 3.44 -4.55 9.97
CA ASN A 176 3.21 -3.27 10.63
C ASN A 176 2.06 -2.56 9.93
N TYR A 177 1.25 -1.87 10.72
CA TYR A 177 0.16 -1.02 10.28
C TYR A 177 0.56 0.43 10.55
N TYR A 178 0.96 1.13 9.50
CA TYR A 178 1.33 2.54 9.59
C TYR A 178 0.11 3.41 9.31
N VAL A 179 -0.31 4.20 10.29
CA VAL A 179 -1.37 5.20 10.14
C VAL A 179 -0.70 6.55 9.99
N CYS A 180 -0.74 7.10 8.79
CA CYS A 180 -0.07 8.33 8.41
C CYS A 180 -1.11 9.44 8.15
N ARG A 181 -0.95 10.62 8.77
CA ARG A 181 -1.85 11.75 8.60
C ARG A 181 -1.19 12.86 7.78
N LYS A 182 -1.90 13.35 6.77
CA LYS A 182 -1.55 14.58 6.05
C LYS A 182 -1.88 15.81 6.92
N ALA A 183 -1.05 16.87 6.83
CA ALA A 183 -1.28 18.14 7.51
C ALA A 183 -2.63 18.79 7.16
#